data_0b18e103297e37a503c8645d7bf85206
#
_entry.id   0b18e103297e37a503c8645d7bf85206
#
_cell.length_a   1.000
_cell.length_b   1.000
_cell.length_c   1.000
_cell.angle_alpha   90.00
_cell.angle_beta   90.00
_cell.angle_gamma   90.00
#
_symmetry.space_group_name_H-M   'P 1'
#
loop_
_entity.id
_entity.type
_entity.pdbx_description
1 polymer ?
#
loop_
_entity_poly.entity_id
_entity_poly.type
_entity_poly.pdbx_seq_one_letter_code
_entity_poly.pdbx_strand_id
1 'polypeptide(L)'
;MANHLRRQIRERIVTDVTGLSTTASNVFQSRAYPVEESSFPCLLVYDAEESVTIRSMGNPRGIEAELTVNIEGYAQGGSGQTVQNSLAQIQKEVQIAMQGDILINSLARDSYLVSADSSISADAKKPTGSVRLSYLVIYQFMENAPDTAA
;
A
#
# COMPACT_ATOMS: atom_id res chain seq x y z
N MET A 1 -6.96 23.66 3.27
CA MET A 1 -7.53 22.65 4.16
C MET A 1 -6.83 21.31 3.95
N ALA A 2 -6.41 20.68 5.03
CA ALA A 2 -5.72 19.40 4.91
C ALA A 2 -6.72 18.29 4.56
N ASN A 3 -6.24 17.28 3.85
CA ASN A 3 -7.04 16.11 3.51
C ASN A 3 -7.17 15.19 4.73
N HIS A 4 -8.16 14.30 4.70
CA HIS A 4 -8.30 13.27 5.73
C HIS A 4 -6.98 12.49 5.87
N LEU A 5 -6.61 12.13 7.10
CA LEU A 5 -5.37 11.40 7.36
C LEU A 5 -5.24 10.15 6.52
N ARG A 6 -6.34 9.43 6.28
CA ARG A 6 -6.33 8.23 5.44
C ARG A 6 -5.76 8.52 4.04
N ARG A 7 -6.16 9.65 3.45
CA ARG A 7 -5.64 10.06 2.14
C ARG A 7 -4.18 10.48 2.24
N GLN A 8 -3.82 11.22 3.26
CA GLN A 8 -2.43 11.64 3.47
C GLN A 8 -1.51 10.43 3.62
N ILE A 9 -1.94 9.43 4.38
CA ILE A 9 -1.19 8.18 4.58
C ILE A 9 -1.01 7.45 3.25
N ARG A 10 -2.08 7.29 2.48
CA ARG A 10 -2.00 6.62 1.18
C ARG A 10 -1.04 7.36 0.24
N GLU A 11 -1.15 8.67 0.16
CA GLU A 11 -0.27 9.47 -0.69
C GLU A 11 1.19 9.39 -0.26
N ARG A 12 1.45 9.33 1.03
CA ARG A 12 2.83 9.17 1.54
C ARG A 12 3.37 7.79 1.19
N ILE A 13 2.56 6.75 1.32
CA ILE A 13 2.97 5.40 0.93
C ILE A 13 3.30 5.36 -0.56
N VAL A 14 2.52 6.01 -1.40
CA VAL A 14 2.82 6.12 -2.83
C VAL A 14 4.18 6.76 -3.05
N THR A 15 4.49 7.83 -2.33
CA THR A 15 5.79 8.48 -2.40
C THR A 15 6.91 7.51 -2.01
N ASP A 16 6.73 6.76 -0.93
CA ASP A 16 7.73 5.83 -0.43
C ASP A 16 8.03 4.68 -1.39
N VAL A 17 7.02 4.21 -2.13
CA VAL A 17 7.19 3.08 -3.05
C VAL A 17 7.38 3.50 -4.51
N THR A 18 7.48 4.79 -4.78
CA THR A 18 7.80 5.30 -6.12
C THR A 18 9.30 5.34 -6.30
N GLY A 19 9.78 4.94 -7.47
CA GLY A 19 11.20 4.97 -7.79
C GLY A 19 11.98 3.72 -7.39
N LEU A 20 11.29 2.62 -7.12
CA LEU A 20 11.94 1.34 -6.86
C LEU A 20 12.55 0.77 -8.14
N SER A 21 13.58 -0.09 -8.01
CA SER A 21 14.34 -0.59 -9.15
C SER A 21 13.48 -1.35 -10.17
N THR A 22 12.51 -2.12 -9.72
CA THR A 22 11.68 -2.95 -10.62
C THR A 22 10.51 -2.19 -11.22
N THR A 23 9.81 -1.40 -10.42
CA THR A 23 8.56 -0.75 -10.84
C THR A 23 8.74 0.72 -11.19
N ALA A 24 9.86 1.32 -10.79
CA ALA A 24 10.20 2.72 -11.06
C ALA A 24 9.03 3.67 -10.71
N SER A 25 8.58 4.49 -11.64
CA SER A 25 7.50 5.44 -11.43
C SER A 25 6.12 4.91 -11.80
N ASN A 26 6.00 3.62 -12.14
CA ASN A 26 4.72 3.00 -12.49
C ASN A 26 3.92 2.65 -11.23
N VAL A 27 3.48 3.66 -10.52
CA VAL A 27 2.72 3.52 -9.29
C VAL A 27 1.40 4.29 -9.42
N PHE A 28 0.29 3.59 -9.18
CA PHE A 28 -1.05 4.14 -9.36
C PHE A 28 -1.84 4.07 -8.06
N GLN A 29 -2.62 5.10 -7.76
CA GLN A 29 -3.41 5.20 -6.53
C GLN A 29 -4.86 4.76 -6.77
N SER A 30 -5.05 3.56 -7.28
CA SER A 30 -6.42 3.09 -7.50
C SER A 30 -6.43 1.59 -7.72
N ARG A 31 -7.45 0.92 -7.17
CA ARG A 31 -7.72 -0.46 -7.52
C ARG A 31 -8.40 -0.57 -8.88
N ALA A 32 -9.11 0.48 -9.29
CA ALA A 32 -9.91 0.47 -10.50
C ALA A 32 -9.11 0.85 -11.76
N TYR A 33 -7.82 1.16 -11.61
CA TYR A 33 -7.00 1.49 -12.75
C TYR A 33 -6.80 0.25 -13.63
N PRO A 34 -7.15 0.30 -14.92
CA PRO A 34 -6.92 -0.84 -15.81
C PRO A 34 -5.40 -1.03 -16.00
N VAL A 35 -4.91 -2.17 -15.54
CA VAL A 35 -3.49 -2.52 -15.67
C VAL A 35 -3.27 -3.04 -17.07
N GLU A 36 -2.59 -2.26 -17.90
CA GLU A 36 -2.25 -2.62 -19.26
C GLU A 36 -0.87 -3.26 -19.33
N GLU A 37 -0.65 -4.11 -20.32
CA GLU A 37 0.61 -4.80 -20.55
C GLU A 37 1.80 -3.83 -20.64
N SER A 38 1.57 -2.66 -21.23
CA SER A 38 2.61 -1.63 -21.37
C SER A 38 3.01 -0.99 -20.05
N SER A 39 2.22 -1.15 -18.99
CA SER A 39 2.48 -0.58 -17.68
C SER A 39 3.25 -1.53 -16.77
N PHE A 40 3.48 -2.76 -17.18
CA PHE A 40 4.19 -3.75 -16.36
C PHE A 40 5.70 -3.54 -16.38
N PRO A 41 6.39 -3.80 -15.28
CA PRO A 41 5.87 -4.02 -13.93
C PRO A 41 5.35 -2.73 -13.29
N CYS A 42 4.32 -2.85 -12.45
CA CYS A 42 3.71 -1.67 -11.84
C CYS A 42 3.19 -2.00 -10.43
N LEU A 43 2.86 -0.94 -9.69
CA LEU A 43 2.25 -1.04 -8.37
C LEU A 43 0.92 -0.30 -8.35
N LEU A 44 -0.06 -0.87 -7.66
CA LEU A 44 -1.31 -0.21 -7.34
C LEU A 44 -1.37 -0.05 -5.82
N VAL A 45 -1.66 1.15 -5.35
CA VAL A 45 -1.77 1.45 -3.93
C VAL A 45 -3.19 1.94 -3.66
N TYR A 46 -3.89 1.28 -2.75
CA TYR A 46 -5.24 1.68 -2.38
C TYR A 46 -5.54 1.31 -0.94
N ASP A 47 -6.38 2.11 -0.29
CA ASP A 47 -6.89 1.80 1.05
C ASP A 47 -8.10 0.86 0.92
N ALA A 48 -8.20 -0.09 1.84
CA ALA A 48 -9.25 -1.10 1.84
C ALA A 48 -10.18 -0.90 3.03
N GLU A 49 -9.85 -1.47 4.18
CA GLU A 49 -10.70 -1.46 5.36
C GLU A 49 -10.13 -0.55 6.44
N GLU A 50 -11.01 0.01 7.26
CA GLU A 50 -10.61 0.80 8.41
C GLU A 50 -11.47 0.45 9.60
N SER A 51 -10.83 0.08 10.72
CA SER A 51 -11.48 -0.15 12.01
C SER A 51 -11.17 1.03 12.91
N VAL A 52 -12.17 1.51 13.61
CA VAL A 52 -12.06 2.71 14.44
C VAL A 52 -12.44 2.39 15.87
N THR A 53 -11.60 2.79 16.83
CA THR A 53 -11.88 2.61 18.26
C THR A 53 -11.71 3.94 19.00
N ILE A 54 -12.42 4.09 20.09
CA ILE A 54 -12.28 5.25 20.96
C ILE A 54 -11.08 5.02 21.87
N ARG A 55 -10.11 5.92 21.81
CA ARG A 55 -8.88 5.84 22.60
C ARG A 55 -9.02 6.57 23.94
N SER A 56 -9.75 7.66 23.97
CA SER A 56 -9.95 8.43 25.19
C SER A 56 -11.35 9.05 25.20
N MET A 57 -11.88 9.24 26.40
CA MET A 57 -13.15 9.89 26.59
C MET A 57 -12.99 11.42 26.58
N GLY A 58 -14.07 12.10 26.41
CA GLY A 58 -14.06 13.56 26.40
C GLY A 58 -14.84 14.13 25.23
N ASN A 59 -14.68 15.42 24.99
CA ASN A 59 -15.30 16.09 23.87
C ASN A 59 -14.32 17.17 23.37
N PRO A 60 -13.61 16.94 22.28
CA PRO A 60 -13.68 15.77 21.39
C PRO A 60 -12.98 14.54 21.98
N ARG A 61 -13.39 13.37 21.51
CA ARG A 61 -12.76 12.11 21.91
C ARG A 61 -11.50 11.86 21.10
N GLY A 62 -10.55 11.14 21.73
CA GLY A 62 -9.40 10.62 20.99
C GLY A 62 -9.78 9.34 20.29
N ILE A 63 -9.40 9.21 19.03
CA ILE A 63 -9.74 8.09 18.16
C ILE A 63 -8.45 7.40 17.72
N GLU A 64 -8.50 6.06 17.67
CA GLU A 64 -7.44 5.26 17.04
C GLU A 64 -8.05 4.50 15.88
N ALA A 65 -7.40 4.56 14.74
CA ALA A 65 -7.85 3.87 13.54
C ALA A 65 -6.79 2.88 13.07
N GLU A 66 -7.25 1.73 12.59
CA GLU A 66 -6.40 0.71 11.98
C GLU A 66 -6.81 0.62 10.51
N LEU A 67 -5.99 1.18 9.65
CA LEU A 67 -6.26 1.24 8.22
C LEU A 67 -5.48 0.15 7.50
N THR A 68 -6.16 -0.62 6.66
CA THR A 68 -5.51 -1.56 5.77
C THR A 68 -5.24 -0.88 4.43
N VAL A 69 -3.96 -0.81 4.07
CA VAL A 69 -3.53 -0.30 2.77
C VAL A 69 -2.95 -1.47 1.99
N ASN A 70 -3.48 -1.71 0.81
CA ASN A 70 -3.00 -2.76 -0.08
C ASN A 70 -2.07 -2.18 -1.13
N ILE A 71 -0.94 -2.86 -1.31
CA ILE A 71 0.01 -2.55 -2.38
C ILE A 71 0.07 -3.78 -3.28
N GLU A 72 -0.44 -3.65 -4.50
CA GLU A 72 -0.44 -4.74 -5.46
C GLU A 72 0.64 -4.51 -6.51
N GLY A 73 1.51 -5.51 -6.67
CA GLY A 73 2.52 -5.49 -7.72
C GLY A 73 2.12 -6.43 -8.84
N TYR A 74 2.31 -6.00 -10.08
CA TYR A 74 2.00 -6.77 -11.27
C TYR A 74 3.26 -6.95 -12.11
N ALA A 75 3.46 -8.16 -12.61
CA ALA A 75 4.61 -8.48 -13.46
C ALA A 75 4.21 -9.45 -14.55
N GLN A 76 4.95 -9.43 -15.63
CA GLN A 76 4.77 -10.31 -16.77
C GLN A 76 6.13 -10.84 -17.21
N GLY A 77 6.17 -12.07 -17.67
CA GLY A 77 7.45 -12.67 -18.08
C GLY A 77 7.26 -13.80 -19.08
N GLY A 78 8.38 -14.40 -19.51
CA GLY A 78 8.39 -15.47 -20.48
C GLY A 78 8.04 -16.84 -19.89
N SER A 79 8.03 -16.98 -18.57
CA SER A 79 7.70 -18.24 -17.89
C SER A 79 7.14 -17.93 -16.51
N GLY A 80 6.47 -18.94 -15.91
CA GLY A 80 5.94 -18.80 -14.56
C GLY A 80 7.04 -18.55 -13.54
N GLN A 81 8.20 -19.16 -13.69
CA GLN A 81 9.34 -18.95 -12.80
C GLN A 81 9.84 -17.51 -12.87
N THR A 82 9.95 -16.95 -14.06
CA THR A 82 10.37 -15.57 -14.26
C THR A 82 9.41 -14.61 -13.58
N VAL A 83 8.11 -14.85 -13.71
CA VAL A 83 7.07 -14.03 -13.06
C VAL A 83 7.19 -14.14 -11.55
N GLN A 84 7.33 -15.35 -11.00
CA GLN A 84 7.49 -15.54 -9.56
C GLN A 84 8.71 -14.80 -9.01
N ASN A 85 9.82 -14.87 -9.73
CA ASN A 85 11.04 -14.16 -9.33
C ASN A 85 10.83 -12.65 -9.34
N SER A 86 10.12 -12.13 -10.35
CA SER A 86 9.80 -10.70 -10.43
C SER A 86 8.89 -10.26 -9.29
N LEU A 87 7.88 -11.06 -8.95
CA LEU A 87 6.97 -10.74 -7.85
C LEU A 87 7.71 -10.76 -6.50
N ALA A 88 8.62 -11.72 -6.30
CA ALA A 88 9.43 -11.77 -5.09
C ALA A 88 10.34 -10.54 -4.99
N GLN A 89 10.90 -10.09 -6.09
CA GLN A 89 11.73 -8.90 -6.13
C GLN A 89 10.92 -7.64 -5.81
N ILE A 90 9.73 -7.51 -6.38
CA ILE A 90 8.82 -6.40 -6.08
C ILE A 90 8.48 -6.39 -4.58
N GLN A 91 8.13 -7.55 -4.02
CA GLN A 91 7.81 -7.66 -2.60
C GLN A 91 8.98 -7.21 -1.74
N LYS A 92 10.19 -7.68 -2.06
CA LYS A 92 11.40 -7.30 -1.33
C LYS A 92 11.61 -5.78 -1.35
N GLU A 93 11.51 -5.17 -2.52
CA GLU A 93 11.75 -3.74 -2.66
C GLU A 93 10.71 -2.92 -1.91
N VAL A 94 9.43 -3.31 -1.98
CA VAL A 94 8.35 -2.64 -1.26
C VAL A 94 8.54 -2.77 0.25
N GLN A 95 8.87 -3.97 0.73
CA GLN A 95 9.07 -4.18 2.16
C GLN A 95 10.24 -3.35 2.71
N ILE A 96 11.33 -3.24 1.96
CA ILE A 96 12.46 -2.41 2.36
C ILE A 96 12.04 -0.93 2.39
N ALA A 97 11.32 -0.47 1.38
CA ALA A 97 10.87 0.92 1.31
C ALA A 97 9.92 1.27 2.45
N MET A 98 8.99 0.37 2.77
CA MET A 98 8.04 0.59 3.86
C MET A 98 8.73 0.54 5.23
N GLN A 99 9.73 -0.33 5.39
CA GLN A 99 10.51 -0.39 6.63
C GLN A 99 11.26 0.92 6.90
N GLY A 100 11.64 1.64 5.86
CA GLY A 100 12.31 2.93 5.97
C GLY A 100 11.42 4.06 6.46
N ASP A 101 10.10 3.88 6.49
CA ASP A 101 9.16 4.91 6.88
C ASP A 101 7.97 4.29 7.65
N ILE A 102 8.25 3.63 8.74
CA ILE A 102 7.24 2.92 9.56
C ILE A 102 6.15 3.88 10.05
N LEU A 103 6.54 5.09 10.42
CA LEU A 103 5.62 6.07 10.97
C LEU A 103 4.90 6.90 9.88
N ILE A 104 5.13 6.57 8.62
CA ILE A 104 4.50 7.23 7.46
C ILE A 104 4.62 8.75 7.59
N ASN A 105 5.85 9.24 7.64
CA ASN A 105 6.16 10.68 7.81
C ASN A 105 5.46 11.28 9.03
N SER A 106 5.46 10.54 10.14
CA SER A 106 4.84 10.93 11.41
C SER A 106 3.32 11.06 11.36
N LEU A 107 2.67 10.57 10.31
CA LEU A 107 1.21 10.53 10.23
C LEU A 107 0.63 9.33 11.00
N ALA A 108 1.42 8.27 11.13
CA ALA A 108 1.00 7.04 11.79
C ALA A 108 1.79 6.79 13.07
N ARG A 109 1.23 5.96 13.94
CA ARG A 109 1.92 5.47 15.14
C ARG A 109 2.72 4.22 14.87
N ASP A 110 2.27 3.41 13.92
CA ASP A 110 2.94 2.17 13.54
C ASP A 110 2.41 1.70 12.21
N SER A 111 3.21 0.91 11.50
CA SER A 111 2.75 0.22 10.30
C SER A 111 3.55 -1.07 10.14
N TYR A 112 2.89 -2.11 9.67
CA TYR A 112 3.55 -3.40 9.44
C TYR A 112 2.78 -4.24 8.43
N LEU A 113 3.50 -5.19 7.82
CA LEU A 113 2.93 -6.13 6.87
C LEU A 113 2.11 -7.18 7.60
N VAL A 114 0.87 -7.38 7.17
CA VAL A 114 -0.05 -8.36 7.76
C VAL A 114 -0.12 -9.62 6.91
N SER A 115 -0.17 -9.47 5.59
CA SER A 115 -0.28 -10.62 4.70
C SER A 115 0.31 -10.30 3.33
N ALA A 116 0.70 -11.36 2.62
CA ALA A 116 1.20 -11.26 1.26
C ALA A 116 0.59 -12.43 0.47
N ASP A 117 -0.14 -12.11 -0.58
CA ASP A 117 -0.78 -13.10 -1.44
C ASP A 117 -0.28 -12.92 -2.86
N SER A 118 0.03 -14.03 -3.54
CA SER A 118 0.47 -13.97 -4.92
C SER A 118 -0.37 -14.92 -5.77
N SER A 119 -0.56 -14.56 -7.04
CA SER A 119 -1.22 -15.40 -8.01
C SER A 119 -0.60 -15.21 -9.38
N ILE A 120 -0.61 -16.27 -10.18
CA ILE A 120 -0.07 -16.26 -11.53
C ILE A 120 -1.14 -16.80 -12.46
N SER A 121 -1.42 -16.06 -13.54
CA SER A 121 -2.32 -16.49 -14.58
C SER A 121 -1.52 -17.04 -15.75
N ALA A 122 -1.81 -18.28 -16.11
CA ALA A 122 -1.14 -18.95 -17.23
C ALA A 122 -1.93 -18.88 -18.53
N ASP A 123 -3.09 -18.23 -18.52
CA ASP A 123 -4.03 -18.23 -19.63
C ASP A 123 -3.64 -17.28 -20.78
N ALA A 124 -2.67 -16.43 -20.58
CA ALA A 124 -2.19 -15.50 -21.61
C ALA A 124 -0.98 -16.08 -22.34
N LYS A 125 -0.68 -15.53 -23.53
CA LYS A 125 0.53 -15.89 -24.27
C LYS A 125 1.80 -15.67 -23.43
N LYS A 126 1.76 -14.72 -22.52
CA LYS A 126 2.81 -14.47 -21.54
C LYS A 126 2.20 -14.58 -20.14
N PRO A 127 2.78 -15.38 -19.24
CA PRO A 127 2.30 -15.46 -17.87
C PRO A 127 2.31 -14.08 -17.22
N THR A 128 1.22 -13.78 -16.54
CA THR A 128 1.07 -12.53 -15.78
C THR A 128 0.81 -12.89 -14.34
N GLY A 129 1.45 -12.19 -13.42
CA GLY A 129 1.27 -12.45 -12.01
C GLY A 129 1.05 -11.18 -11.22
N SER A 130 0.50 -11.37 -10.03
CA SER A 130 0.31 -10.28 -9.08
C SER A 130 0.69 -10.72 -7.69
N VAL A 131 1.19 -9.78 -6.89
CA VAL A 131 1.40 -9.97 -5.46
C VAL A 131 0.70 -8.83 -4.74
N ARG A 132 -0.09 -9.18 -3.72
CA ARG A 132 -0.78 -8.19 -2.90
C ARG A 132 -0.20 -8.19 -1.50
N LEU A 133 0.33 -7.06 -1.10
CA LEU A 133 0.86 -6.84 0.25
C LEU A 133 -0.14 -6.00 1.02
N SER A 134 -0.65 -6.54 2.13
CA SER A 134 -1.58 -5.83 2.98
C SER A 134 -0.84 -5.30 4.20
N TYR A 135 -0.78 -3.98 4.31
CA TYR A 135 -0.16 -3.29 5.44
C TYR A 135 -1.23 -2.76 6.37
N LEU A 136 -1.03 -2.97 7.66
CA LEU A 136 -1.87 -2.35 8.67
C LEU A 136 -1.18 -1.09 9.16
N VAL A 137 -1.89 0.03 9.06
CA VAL A 137 -1.39 1.34 9.50
C VAL A 137 -2.25 1.79 10.68
N ILE A 138 -1.60 2.03 11.82
CA ILE A 138 -2.29 2.48 13.03
C ILE A 138 -2.04 3.98 13.17
N TYR A 139 -3.11 4.76 13.21
CA TYR A 139 -2.98 6.20 13.37
C TYR A 139 -4.02 6.72 14.35
N GLN A 140 -3.76 7.91 14.90
CA GLN A 140 -4.60 8.50 15.94
C GLN A 140 -4.94 9.95 15.57
N PHE A 141 -6.14 10.35 15.94
CA PHE A 141 -6.60 11.71 15.70
C PHE A 141 -7.67 12.08 16.73
N MET A 142 -7.94 13.37 16.86
CA MET A 142 -9.07 13.83 17.65
C MET A 142 -10.32 13.79 16.78
N GLU A 143 -11.45 13.45 17.36
CA GLU A 143 -12.71 13.21 16.64
C GLU A 143 -13.13 14.40 15.74
N ASN A 144 -12.80 15.63 16.15
CA ASN A 144 -13.12 16.81 15.38
C ASN A 144 -12.02 17.26 14.41
N ALA A 145 -10.91 16.52 14.35
CA ALA A 145 -9.77 16.87 13.50
C ALA A 145 -9.20 15.63 12.79
N PRO A 146 -9.96 14.98 11.89
CA PRO A 146 -9.49 13.77 11.20
C PRO A 146 -8.43 14.03 10.13
N ASP A 147 -8.03 15.28 9.98
CA ASP A 147 -6.99 15.69 9.05
C ASP A 147 -5.65 15.97 9.74
N THR A 148 -5.57 15.80 11.05
CA THR A 148 -4.39 16.13 11.84
C THR A 148 -4.04 14.95 12.77
N ALA A 149 -2.83 14.44 12.67
CA ALA A 149 -2.36 13.38 13.55
C ALA A 149 -2.25 13.88 14.99
N ALA A 150 -2.76 13.09 15.91
CA ALA A 150 -2.69 13.41 17.34
C ALA A 150 -1.44 12.81 17.99
#